data_0cb70ea284d103d8992c6da40074cb40
#
_entry.id   0cb70ea284d103d8992c6da40074cb40
#
_cell.length_a   1.000
_cell.length_b   1.000
_cell.length_c   1.000
_cell.angle_alpha   90.00
_cell.angle_beta   90.00
_cell.angle_gamma   90.00
#
_symmetry.space_group_name_H-M   'P 1'
#
loop_
_entity.id
_entity.type
_entity.pdbx_description
1 polymer ?
#
loop_
_entity_poly.entity_id
_entity_poly.type
_entity_poly.pdbx_seq_one_letter_code
_entity_poly.pdbx_strand_id
1 'polypeptide(L)'
;MKKICLYFEIHQIIHLKRYRFFDIGRDHYYYDDYENERSINDIAECSYVPALQTLIQMCKDHPEFRVAFSLSGCGLEQLEFHAPQVVDLLQEINSTGQVEFLCEPYSHGLSSLANEESFAAEVKRMSDRIKELFGKRPKVFRNSSLIYNDEIGAQVAAMGFKGILTEGAKQVLGWKSPHYIYHCASDPRLKLLLRDINLSEDITERFTSHPLMADQWLDWIASTPEGENVINIFGELVTFGIFHPLQSGILEFLKAIPVLAKERGIGFALPSDLCAEKSVGAIEVPYNISWVDEERDTSCWLGNVMQREAFNKLYSVADRVRVCGDRRIQMDWDCLQASNNFRFMTTKPGYQYRGIYDSPYDAFTNYMNILGDFISRVNNLYGGADNEEIDGLITMIKNQGDELAAKDKEIERLRKKLEKYNPTEVTEKKSVAKKEPAAKKASTAKKSASKAAPASKATSEQTAPKSVAKTIETPKAKEVKKAAKKSPAKKTAAPKTAAKKK
;
A
#
# COMPACT_ATOMS: atom_id res chain seq x y z
N MET A 1 21.57 16.92 -17.61
CA MET A 1 20.63 17.66 -16.75
C MET A 1 20.15 16.71 -15.67
N LYS A 2 20.27 17.10 -14.42
CA LYS A 2 19.81 16.29 -13.27
C LYS A 2 18.29 16.26 -13.21
N LYS A 3 17.72 15.15 -12.78
CA LYS A 3 16.28 14.92 -12.67
C LYS A 3 15.95 14.37 -11.30
N ILE A 4 15.01 14.99 -10.61
CA ILE A 4 14.44 14.48 -9.37
C ILE A 4 13.22 13.64 -9.72
N CYS A 5 13.16 12.43 -9.18
CA CYS A 5 12.01 11.55 -9.24
C CYS A 5 11.42 11.43 -7.83
N LEU A 6 10.32 12.15 -7.59
CA LEU A 6 9.61 12.13 -6.32
C LEU A 6 8.51 11.07 -6.38
N TYR A 7 8.45 10.20 -5.36
CA TYR A 7 7.34 9.27 -5.23
C TYR A 7 6.97 9.07 -3.76
N PHE A 8 5.66 9.07 -3.50
CA PHE A 8 5.10 8.99 -2.17
C PHE A 8 4.18 7.77 -2.03
N GLU A 9 4.31 7.11 -0.89
CA GLU A 9 3.44 6.01 -0.53
C GLU A 9 2.21 6.51 0.23
N ILE A 10 1.05 5.95 -0.12
CA ILE A 10 -0.21 6.11 0.60
C ILE A 10 -0.68 4.71 1.00
N HIS A 11 -0.40 4.36 2.22
CA HIS A 11 -0.83 3.11 2.85
C HIS A 11 -1.21 3.37 4.30
N GLN A 12 -2.28 2.71 4.76
CA GLN A 12 -2.67 2.72 6.14
C GLN A 12 -2.94 1.31 6.64
N ILE A 13 -2.55 1.07 7.88
CA ILE A 13 -2.78 -0.20 8.53
C ILE A 13 -4.26 -0.40 8.82
N ILE A 14 -4.69 -1.66 8.78
CA ILE A 14 -6.01 -2.07 9.26
C ILE A 14 -5.83 -2.55 10.69
N HIS A 15 -6.48 -1.85 11.63
CA HIS A 15 -6.44 -2.21 13.04
C HIS A 15 -7.27 -3.45 13.29
N LEU A 16 -6.61 -4.48 13.84
CA LEU A 16 -7.25 -5.69 14.31
C LEU A 16 -7.71 -5.47 15.76
N LYS A 17 -8.96 -5.86 16.07
CA LYS A 17 -9.46 -5.81 17.44
C LYS A 17 -8.74 -6.81 18.35
N ARG A 18 -8.82 -6.63 19.65
CA ARG A 18 -8.37 -7.63 20.61
C ARG A 18 -9.23 -8.89 20.50
N TYR A 19 -8.61 -10.00 20.07
CA TYR A 19 -9.24 -11.27 19.79
C TYR A 19 -8.69 -12.36 20.71
N ARG A 20 -9.57 -12.99 21.48
CA ARG A 20 -9.18 -13.94 22.52
C ARG A 20 -9.27 -15.37 22.01
N PHE A 21 -8.57 -16.28 22.66
CA PHE A 21 -8.66 -17.69 22.35
C PHE A 21 -10.11 -18.24 22.38
N PHE A 22 -10.96 -17.75 23.31
CA PHE A 22 -12.35 -18.16 23.42
C PHE A 22 -13.28 -17.59 22.35
N ASP A 23 -12.83 -16.66 21.55
CA ASP A 23 -13.58 -16.07 20.44
C ASP A 23 -13.46 -16.93 19.18
N ILE A 24 -12.45 -17.82 19.11
CA ILE A 24 -12.21 -18.75 17.99
C ILE A 24 -13.44 -19.64 17.78
N GLY A 25 -13.94 -19.67 16.54
CA GLY A 25 -15.14 -20.41 16.15
C GLY A 25 -16.48 -19.79 16.57
N ARG A 26 -16.47 -18.60 17.17
CA ARG A 26 -17.68 -17.89 17.64
C ARG A 26 -17.82 -16.52 17.03
N ASP A 27 -16.74 -15.81 16.85
CA ASP A 27 -16.70 -14.46 16.29
C ASP A 27 -15.73 -14.43 15.10
N HIS A 28 -16.27 -14.15 13.92
CA HIS A 28 -15.53 -14.13 12.66
C HIS A 28 -15.27 -12.72 12.15
N TYR A 29 -15.40 -11.73 13.02
CA TYR A 29 -15.09 -10.34 12.73
C TYR A 29 -13.83 -9.92 13.47
N TYR A 30 -12.81 -9.44 12.75
CA TYR A 30 -11.46 -9.26 13.30
C TYR A 30 -11.04 -7.81 13.49
N TYR A 31 -11.85 -6.85 13.06
CA TYR A 31 -11.45 -5.45 12.90
C TYR A 31 -11.91 -4.57 14.05
N ASP A 32 -11.13 -3.52 14.32
CA ASP A 32 -11.48 -2.43 15.20
C ASP A 32 -11.97 -1.24 14.37
N ASP A 33 -13.28 -1.21 14.09
CA ASP A 33 -13.88 -0.20 13.21
C ASP A 33 -13.68 1.22 13.74
N TYR A 34 -13.76 1.39 15.06
CA TYR A 34 -13.58 2.70 15.68
C TYR A 34 -12.17 3.25 15.47
N GLU A 35 -11.15 2.44 15.71
CA GLU A 35 -9.76 2.85 15.51
C GLU A 35 -9.43 3.01 14.01
N ASN A 36 -10.01 2.19 13.14
CA ASN A 36 -9.86 2.34 11.69
C ASN A 36 -10.45 3.66 11.20
N GLU A 37 -11.70 3.97 11.55
CA GLU A 37 -12.35 5.22 11.20
C GLU A 37 -11.58 6.43 11.76
N ARG A 38 -11.24 6.40 13.05
CA ARG A 38 -10.55 7.49 13.72
C ARG A 38 -9.18 7.76 13.09
N SER A 39 -8.36 6.73 12.92
CA SER A 39 -7.00 6.88 12.40
C SER A 39 -6.98 7.38 10.96
N ILE A 40 -7.89 6.89 10.11
CA ILE A 40 -8.00 7.33 8.72
C ILE A 40 -8.45 8.80 8.64
N ASN A 41 -9.44 9.20 9.43
CA ASN A 41 -9.90 10.59 9.45
C ASN A 41 -8.82 11.54 9.97
N ASP A 42 -8.16 11.19 11.09
CA ASP A 42 -7.07 11.98 11.65
C ASP A 42 -5.92 12.17 10.64
N ILE A 43 -5.52 11.10 9.94
CA ILE A 43 -4.46 11.16 8.94
C ILE A 43 -4.91 11.93 7.69
N ALA A 44 -6.15 11.76 7.26
CA ALA A 44 -6.70 12.51 6.13
C ALA A 44 -6.66 14.02 6.40
N GLU A 45 -7.12 14.45 7.58
CA GLU A 45 -7.15 15.87 7.95
C GLU A 45 -5.77 16.46 8.19
N CYS A 46 -4.92 15.73 8.93
CA CYS A 46 -3.62 16.26 9.36
C CYS A 46 -2.53 16.16 8.28
N SER A 47 -2.68 15.23 7.31
CA SER A 47 -1.62 14.93 6.35
C SER A 47 -2.11 14.90 4.90
N TYR A 48 -2.97 13.94 4.53
CA TYR A 48 -3.25 13.66 3.13
C TYR A 48 -3.90 14.81 2.40
N VAL A 49 -4.92 15.44 3.01
CA VAL A 49 -5.64 16.57 2.38
C VAL A 49 -4.69 17.76 2.17
N PRO A 50 -3.99 18.29 3.20
CA PRO A 50 -3.10 19.44 3.00
C PRO A 50 -1.91 19.14 2.08
N ALA A 51 -1.35 17.91 2.13
CA ALA A 51 -0.26 17.53 1.24
C ALA A 51 -0.71 17.43 -0.22
N LEU A 52 -1.84 16.75 -0.50
CA LEU A 52 -2.37 16.63 -1.85
C LEU A 52 -2.81 17.96 -2.43
N GLN A 53 -3.48 18.82 -1.65
CA GLN A 53 -3.83 20.17 -2.09
C GLN A 53 -2.58 20.99 -2.45
N THR A 54 -1.51 20.86 -1.66
CA THR A 54 -0.23 21.50 -1.96
C THR A 54 0.37 20.96 -3.27
N LEU A 55 0.41 19.64 -3.46
CA LEU A 55 0.94 19.01 -4.66
C LEU A 55 0.10 19.36 -5.91
N ILE A 56 -1.23 19.43 -5.79
CA ILE A 56 -2.13 19.88 -6.87
C ILE A 56 -1.80 21.31 -7.27
N GLN A 57 -1.61 22.20 -6.29
CA GLN A 57 -1.25 23.59 -6.58
C GLN A 57 0.13 23.68 -7.24
N MET A 58 1.11 22.90 -6.77
CA MET A 58 2.43 22.81 -7.40
C MET A 58 2.36 22.35 -8.85
N CYS A 59 1.52 21.34 -9.14
CA CYS A 59 1.29 20.90 -10.52
C CYS A 59 0.68 21.99 -11.39
N LYS A 60 -0.26 22.80 -10.86
CA LYS A 60 -0.88 23.91 -11.59
C LYS A 60 0.09 25.06 -11.86
N ASP A 61 0.92 25.40 -10.88
CA ASP A 61 1.86 26.53 -10.96
C ASP A 61 3.13 26.19 -11.76
N HIS A 62 3.52 24.90 -11.77
CA HIS A 62 4.77 24.43 -12.38
C HIS A 62 4.52 23.28 -13.37
N PRO A 63 4.32 23.59 -14.66
CA PRO A 63 4.05 22.55 -15.70
C PRO A 63 5.15 21.51 -15.86
N GLU A 64 6.38 21.81 -15.42
CA GLU A 64 7.53 20.91 -15.40
C GLU A 64 7.57 19.96 -14.19
N PHE A 65 6.83 20.25 -13.12
CA PHE A 65 6.81 19.43 -11.91
C PHE A 65 6.19 18.06 -12.19
N ARG A 66 6.78 17.01 -11.60
CA ARG A 66 6.32 15.62 -11.72
C ARG A 66 6.39 14.93 -10.37
N VAL A 67 5.39 14.10 -10.08
CA VAL A 67 5.34 13.29 -8.85
C VAL A 67 4.66 11.95 -9.12
N ALA A 68 5.05 10.91 -8.39
CA ALA A 68 4.40 9.62 -8.48
C ALA A 68 3.83 9.19 -7.12
N PHE A 69 2.80 8.35 -7.14
CA PHE A 69 2.18 7.79 -5.95
C PHE A 69 2.13 6.26 -6.03
N SER A 70 2.42 5.62 -4.91
CA SER A 70 2.16 4.21 -4.67
C SER A 70 0.99 4.09 -3.71
N LEU A 71 0.00 3.27 -4.06
CA LEU A 71 -1.23 3.08 -3.29
C LEU A 71 -1.41 1.61 -3.01
N SER A 72 -1.67 1.23 -1.76
CA SER A 72 -2.13 -0.11 -1.46
C SER A 72 -3.64 -0.24 -1.65
N GLY A 73 -4.10 -1.41 -2.08
CA GLY A 73 -5.52 -1.68 -2.26
C GLY A 73 -6.31 -1.60 -0.95
N CYS A 74 -5.76 -2.21 0.11
CA CYS A 74 -6.38 -2.16 1.44
C CYS A 74 -6.42 -0.73 2.01
N GLY A 75 -5.38 0.07 1.80
CA GLY A 75 -5.38 1.48 2.19
C GLY A 75 -6.40 2.30 1.39
N LEU A 76 -6.53 2.01 0.10
CA LEU A 76 -7.49 2.66 -0.77
C LEU A 76 -8.93 2.34 -0.38
N GLU A 77 -9.25 1.07 -0.04
CA GLU A 77 -10.57 0.67 0.45
C GLU A 77 -10.95 1.43 1.74
N GLN A 78 -10.01 1.62 2.65
CA GLN A 78 -10.23 2.41 3.86
C GLN A 78 -10.48 3.90 3.54
N LEU A 79 -9.72 4.48 2.61
CA LEU A 79 -9.91 5.86 2.17
C LEU A 79 -11.26 6.05 1.47
N GLU A 80 -11.68 5.12 0.61
CA GLU A 80 -12.99 5.16 -0.05
C GLU A 80 -14.13 5.12 0.94
N PHE A 81 -13.97 4.40 2.06
CA PHE A 81 -15.01 4.24 3.06
C PHE A 81 -15.03 5.37 4.10
N HIS A 82 -13.87 5.77 4.64
CA HIS A 82 -13.79 6.71 5.75
C HIS A 82 -13.41 8.15 5.34
N ALA A 83 -12.64 8.32 4.25
CA ALA A 83 -12.13 9.62 3.82
C ALA A 83 -12.17 9.79 2.30
N PRO A 84 -13.35 9.68 1.66
CA PRO A 84 -13.48 9.71 0.19
C PRO A 84 -12.93 10.98 -0.45
N GLN A 85 -12.88 12.11 0.27
CA GLN A 85 -12.29 13.35 -0.20
C GLN A 85 -10.80 13.20 -0.58
N VAL A 86 -10.07 12.25 0.02
CA VAL A 86 -8.68 11.97 -0.37
C VAL A 86 -8.63 11.33 -1.75
N VAL A 87 -9.57 10.43 -2.04
CA VAL A 87 -9.67 9.78 -3.37
C VAL A 87 -10.05 10.80 -4.44
N ASP A 88 -10.95 11.74 -4.12
CA ASP A 88 -11.31 12.84 -5.02
C ASP A 88 -10.07 13.71 -5.35
N LEU A 89 -9.26 14.05 -4.36
CA LEU A 89 -8.00 14.78 -4.57
C LEU A 89 -6.98 14.00 -5.41
N LEU A 90 -6.90 12.67 -5.23
CA LEU A 90 -6.05 11.82 -6.08
C LEU A 90 -6.53 11.78 -7.53
N GLN A 91 -7.82 11.84 -7.77
CA GLN A 91 -8.38 11.97 -9.12
C GLN A 91 -8.15 13.38 -9.69
N GLU A 92 -8.26 14.43 -8.87
CA GLU A 92 -7.95 15.80 -9.28
C GLU A 92 -6.49 15.92 -9.71
N ILE A 93 -5.55 15.45 -8.91
CA ILE A 93 -4.12 15.53 -9.26
C ILE A 93 -3.80 14.68 -10.50
N ASN A 94 -4.44 13.53 -10.69
CA ASN A 94 -4.31 12.73 -11.91
C ASN A 94 -4.74 13.51 -13.17
N SER A 95 -5.74 14.37 -13.05
CA SER A 95 -6.25 15.17 -14.17
C SER A 95 -5.25 16.20 -14.69
N THR A 96 -4.23 16.56 -13.90
CA THR A 96 -3.15 17.47 -14.31
C THR A 96 -2.25 16.87 -15.40
N GLY A 97 -2.22 15.54 -15.51
CA GLY A 97 -1.34 14.82 -16.43
C GLY A 97 0.13 14.78 -16.04
N GLN A 98 0.48 15.29 -14.85
CA GLN A 98 1.85 15.41 -14.32
C GLN A 98 2.18 14.29 -13.31
N VAL A 99 1.27 13.33 -13.14
CA VAL A 99 1.34 12.29 -12.10
C VAL A 99 1.36 10.90 -12.69
N GLU A 100 2.07 9.99 -12.04
CA GLU A 100 2.08 8.55 -12.30
C GLU A 100 1.68 7.77 -11.06
N PHE A 101 0.75 6.82 -11.22
CA PHE A 101 0.43 5.86 -10.17
C PHE A 101 1.19 4.56 -10.39
N LEU A 102 1.90 4.12 -9.35
CA LEU A 102 2.73 2.93 -9.32
C LEU A 102 1.87 1.74 -8.89
N CYS A 103 2.27 0.54 -9.30
CA CYS A 103 1.67 -0.69 -8.80
C CYS A 103 2.45 -1.20 -7.59
N GLU A 104 1.71 -1.70 -6.59
CA GLU A 104 2.28 -2.47 -5.48
C GLU A 104 1.40 -3.68 -5.16
N PRO A 105 1.78 -4.59 -4.22
CA PRO A 105 0.88 -5.63 -3.73
C PRO A 105 -0.39 -5.03 -3.11
N TYR A 106 -1.55 -5.62 -3.41
CA TYR A 106 -2.85 -5.10 -2.98
C TYR A 106 -2.96 -4.92 -1.46
N SER A 107 -2.50 -5.92 -0.72
CA SER A 107 -2.54 -5.95 0.75
C SER A 107 -1.41 -5.15 1.42
N HIS A 108 -0.45 -4.60 0.67
CA HIS A 108 0.83 -4.14 1.20
C HIS A 108 1.55 -5.24 2.02
N GLY A 109 1.39 -6.48 1.58
CA GLY A 109 1.86 -7.67 2.27
C GLY A 109 3.25 -8.13 1.86
N LEU A 110 3.59 -9.34 2.32
CA LEU A 110 4.87 -9.99 2.06
C LEU A 110 4.73 -11.17 1.07
N SER A 111 3.71 -11.18 0.23
CA SER A 111 3.43 -12.26 -0.72
C SER A 111 4.59 -12.52 -1.68
N SER A 112 5.36 -11.49 -2.02
CA SER A 112 6.59 -11.60 -2.83
C SER A 112 7.69 -12.47 -2.22
N LEU A 113 7.63 -12.74 -0.90
CA LEU A 113 8.55 -13.62 -0.17
C LEU A 113 7.97 -15.01 0.12
N ALA A 114 6.68 -15.21 -0.18
CA ALA A 114 5.96 -16.41 0.23
C ALA A 114 5.56 -17.30 -0.94
N ASN A 115 4.89 -16.73 -1.93
CA ASN A 115 4.22 -17.50 -2.99
C ASN A 115 4.08 -16.65 -4.25
N GLU A 116 4.65 -17.11 -5.36
CA GLU A 116 4.65 -16.40 -6.63
C GLU A 116 3.23 -16.14 -7.18
N GLU A 117 2.34 -17.12 -7.06
CA GLU A 117 0.98 -17.01 -7.56
C GLU A 117 0.15 -16.01 -6.75
N SER A 118 0.30 -16.01 -5.43
CA SER A 118 -0.36 -15.02 -4.55
C SER A 118 0.15 -13.62 -4.85
N PHE A 119 1.46 -13.47 -5.02
CA PHE A 119 2.09 -12.21 -5.39
C PHE A 119 1.56 -11.70 -6.74
N ALA A 120 1.54 -12.54 -7.77
CA ALA A 120 1.03 -12.18 -9.08
C ALA A 120 -0.46 -11.81 -9.06
N ALA A 121 -1.27 -12.49 -8.24
CA ALA A 121 -2.69 -12.20 -8.09
C ALA A 121 -2.94 -10.82 -7.46
N GLU A 122 -2.21 -10.48 -6.37
CA GLU A 122 -2.28 -9.18 -5.74
C GLU A 122 -1.87 -8.05 -6.69
N VAL A 123 -0.75 -8.21 -7.37
CA VAL A 123 -0.23 -7.23 -8.34
C VAL A 123 -1.21 -7.01 -9.49
N LYS A 124 -1.81 -8.09 -10.01
CA LYS A 124 -2.82 -8.00 -11.06
C LYS A 124 -4.06 -7.24 -10.58
N ARG A 125 -4.57 -7.58 -9.39
CA ARG A 125 -5.74 -6.91 -8.79
C ARG A 125 -5.48 -5.41 -8.61
N MET A 126 -4.33 -5.04 -8.07
CA MET A 126 -3.97 -3.63 -7.90
C MET A 126 -3.79 -2.90 -9.22
N SER A 127 -3.15 -3.52 -10.20
CA SER A 127 -3.01 -2.95 -11.55
C SER A 127 -4.38 -2.70 -12.23
N ASP A 128 -5.34 -3.61 -12.03
CA ASP A 128 -6.71 -3.43 -12.54
C ASP A 128 -7.42 -2.29 -11.79
N ARG A 129 -7.24 -2.19 -10.47
CA ARG A 129 -7.82 -1.13 -9.63
C ARG A 129 -7.30 0.26 -10.00
N ILE A 130 -5.98 0.40 -10.18
CA ILE A 130 -5.36 1.66 -10.63
C ILE A 130 -5.91 2.07 -12.00
N LYS A 131 -6.06 1.11 -12.92
CA LYS A 131 -6.65 1.41 -14.24
C LYS A 131 -8.10 1.86 -14.14
N GLU A 132 -8.89 1.27 -13.25
CA GLU A 132 -10.28 1.64 -13.02
C GLU A 132 -10.40 3.09 -12.51
N LEU A 133 -9.60 3.47 -11.52
CA LEU A 133 -9.68 4.78 -10.87
C LEU A 133 -9.02 5.91 -11.68
N PHE A 134 -7.87 5.63 -12.29
CA PHE A 134 -7.01 6.65 -12.91
C PHE A 134 -6.87 6.49 -14.43
N GLY A 135 -7.54 5.51 -15.03
CA GLY A 135 -7.66 5.34 -16.48
C GLY A 135 -6.47 4.69 -17.17
N LYS A 136 -5.33 4.53 -16.52
CA LYS A 136 -4.09 3.98 -17.09
C LYS A 136 -3.58 2.80 -16.27
N ARG A 137 -3.06 1.75 -16.94
CA ARG A 137 -2.33 0.68 -16.24
C ARG A 137 -0.96 1.19 -15.81
N PRO A 138 -0.54 0.84 -14.57
CA PRO A 138 0.80 1.18 -14.09
C PRO A 138 1.88 0.49 -14.93
N LYS A 139 3.01 1.17 -15.13
CA LYS A 139 4.15 0.65 -15.88
C LYS A 139 5.34 0.33 -14.98
N VAL A 140 5.39 0.95 -13.82
CA VAL A 140 6.46 0.80 -12.84
C VAL A 140 5.88 0.21 -11.57
N PHE A 141 6.67 -0.67 -10.97
CA PHE A 141 6.30 -1.41 -9.77
C PHE A 141 7.10 -0.87 -8.57
N ARG A 142 6.48 -0.91 -7.41
CA ARG A 142 7.09 -0.69 -6.12
C ARG A 142 6.62 -1.80 -5.17
N ASN A 143 7.51 -2.60 -4.64
CA ASN A 143 7.12 -3.64 -3.69
C ASN A 143 6.86 -3.05 -2.31
N SER A 144 6.07 -3.74 -1.48
CA SER A 144 5.86 -3.40 -0.08
C SER A 144 7.21 -3.11 0.59
N SER A 145 7.31 -1.95 1.25
CA SER A 145 8.52 -1.52 1.94
C SER A 145 9.81 -1.56 1.10
N LEU A 146 9.71 -1.37 -0.22
CA LEU A 146 10.82 -1.46 -1.18
C LEU A 146 11.58 -2.80 -1.14
N ILE A 147 10.94 -3.88 -0.66
CA ILE A 147 11.56 -5.20 -0.61
C ILE A 147 11.92 -5.66 -2.02
N TYR A 148 13.17 -6.03 -2.20
CA TYR A 148 13.69 -6.43 -3.49
C TYR A 148 14.78 -7.50 -3.35
N ASN A 149 14.81 -8.43 -4.32
CA ASN A 149 15.92 -9.29 -4.71
C ASN A 149 15.78 -9.61 -6.20
N ASP A 150 16.75 -10.31 -6.78
CA ASP A 150 16.74 -10.62 -8.22
C ASP A 150 15.62 -11.57 -8.65
N GLU A 151 15.12 -12.44 -7.76
CA GLU A 151 13.96 -13.30 -8.03
C GLU A 151 12.68 -12.48 -8.15
N ILE A 152 12.44 -11.55 -7.21
CA ILE A 152 11.32 -10.61 -7.28
C ILE A 152 11.43 -9.78 -8.56
N GLY A 153 12.64 -9.34 -8.92
CA GLY A 153 12.91 -8.63 -10.16
C GLY A 153 12.47 -9.42 -11.39
N ALA A 154 12.82 -10.71 -11.45
CA ALA A 154 12.42 -11.59 -12.55
C ALA A 154 10.91 -11.78 -12.64
N GLN A 155 10.23 -11.97 -11.51
CA GLN A 155 8.76 -12.09 -11.44
C GLN A 155 8.07 -10.80 -11.92
N VAL A 156 8.52 -9.63 -11.46
CA VAL A 156 8.00 -8.32 -11.86
C VAL A 156 8.21 -8.07 -13.36
N ALA A 157 9.36 -8.45 -13.89
CA ALA A 157 9.64 -8.39 -15.34
C ALA A 157 8.69 -9.30 -16.15
N ALA A 158 8.43 -10.52 -15.65
CA ALA A 158 7.51 -11.47 -16.26
C ALA A 158 6.05 -10.94 -16.28
N MET A 159 5.64 -10.17 -15.27
CA MET A 159 4.34 -9.49 -15.23
C MET A 159 4.25 -8.31 -16.22
N GLY A 160 5.35 -7.90 -16.86
CA GLY A 160 5.38 -6.90 -17.95
C GLY A 160 5.69 -5.48 -17.51
N PHE A 161 6.08 -5.24 -16.27
CA PHE A 161 6.54 -3.94 -15.80
C PHE A 161 7.85 -3.53 -16.47
N LYS A 162 8.10 -2.23 -16.55
CA LYS A 162 9.29 -1.64 -17.19
C LYS A 162 10.38 -1.29 -16.20
N GLY A 163 10.00 -1.08 -14.95
CA GLY A 163 10.92 -0.78 -13.88
C GLY A 163 10.34 -1.09 -12.51
N ILE A 164 11.23 -1.12 -11.54
CA ILE A 164 10.93 -1.26 -10.12
C ILE A 164 11.71 -0.24 -9.33
N LEU A 165 11.06 0.32 -8.33
CA LEU A 165 11.66 1.20 -7.34
C LEU A 165 12.13 0.35 -6.16
N THR A 166 13.37 0.54 -5.74
CA THR A 166 13.98 -0.20 -4.64
C THR A 166 14.98 0.67 -3.88
N GLU A 167 15.53 0.13 -2.81
CA GLU A 167 16.46 0.82 -1.92
C GLU A 167 17.86 0.90 -2.52
N GLY A 168 18.53 2.05 -2.34
CA GLY A 168 19.94 2.24 -2.67
C GLY A 168 20.89 1.71 -1.60
N ALA A 169 20.66 0.46 -1.15
CA ALA A 169 21.37 -0.14 -0.04
C ALA A 169 22.89 -0.23 -0.28
N LYS A 170 23.70 0.30 0.64
CA LYS A 170 25.18 0.36 0.52
C LYS A 170 25.82 -1.00 0.36
N GLN A 171 25.29 -2.04 1.03
CA GLN A 171 25.80 -3.40 0.94
C GLN A 171 25.65 -4.01 -0.46
N VAL A 172 24.71 -3.50 -1.27
CA VAL A 172 24.51 -3.92 -2.66
C VAL A 172 25.26 -3.00 -3.63
N LEU A 173 25.20 -1.70 -3.40
CA LEU A 173 25.86 -0.72 -4.27
C LEU A 173 27.38 -0.77 -4.17
N GLY A 174 27.95 -1.04 -2.97
CA GLY A 174 29.37 -0.93 -2.74
C GLY A 174 29.85 0.50 -3.02
N TRP A 175 30.66 0.65 -4.08
CA TRP A 175 31.18 1.94 -4.53
C TRP A 175 30.32 2.64 -5.60
N LYS A 176 29.26 1.97 -6.11
CA LYS A 176 28.37 2.51 -7.14
C LYS A 176 27.46 3.59 -6.53
N SER A 177 27.08 4.57 -7.32
CA SER A 177 26.13 5.62 -6.91
C SER A 177 24.69 5.19 -7.19
N PRO A 178 23.70 5.54 -6.33
CA PRO A 178 22.29 5.33 -6.61
C PRO A 178 21.72 6.26 -7.70
N HIS A 179 22.48 7.25 -8.14
CA HIS A 179 22.03 8.32 -9.06
C HIS A 179 22.10 7.93 -10.54
N TYR A 180 22.13 6.63 -10.82
CA TYR A 180 22.07 6.09 -12.18
C TYR A 180 20.86 5.17 -12.35
N ILE A 181 20.45 4.97 -13.59
CA ILE A 181 19.48 3.94 -13.92
C ILE A 181 20.24 2.62 -14.12
N TYR A 182 19.88 1.62 -13.34
CA TYR A 182 20.41 0.26 -13.48
C TYR A 182 19.36 -0.66 -14.10
N HIS A 183 19.69 -1.93 -14.22
CA HIS A 183 18.75 -2.99 -14.59
C HIS A 183 18.95 -4.23 -13.72
N CYS A 184 17.90 -5.02 -13.61
CA CYS A 184 17.91 -6.29 -12.88
C CYS A 184 18.92 -7.25 -13.52
N ALA A 185 19.73 -7.93 -12.69
CA ALA A 185 20.71 -8.89 -13.18
C ALA A 185 20.05 -10.10 -13.86
N SER A 186 18.91 -10.56 -13.32
CA SER A 186 18.16 -11.70 -13.85
C SER A 186 17.35 -11.37 -15.11
N ASP A 187 16.89 -10.10 -15.27
CA ASP A 187 16.16 -9.65 -16.47
C ASP A 187 16.54 -8.21 -16.86
N PRO A 188 17.40 -8.00 -17.87
CA PRO A 188 17.84 -6.67 -18.28
C PRO A 188 16.74 -5.74 -18.82
N ARG A 189 15.54 -6.25 -19.07
CA ARG A 189 14.39 -5.44 -19.52
C ARG A 189 13.79 -4.63 -18.38
N LEU A 190 13.95 -5.07 -17.11
CA LEU A 190 13.48 -4.38 -15.93
C LEU A 190 14.51 -3.36 -15.46
N LYS A 191 14.14 -2.09 -15.43
CA LYS A 191 14.97 -1.02 -14.88
C LYS A 191 14.86 -0.97 -13.37
N LEU A 192 15.97 -0.69 -12.69
CA LEU A 192 16.06 -0.46 -11.26
C LEU A 192 16.25 1.03 -11.01
N LEU A 193 15.36 1.64 -10.27
CA LEU A 193 15.42 3.02 -9.79
C LEU A 193 15.69 2.98 -8.29
N LEU A 194 16.90 3.39 -7.90
CA LEU A 194 17.41 3.23 -6.54
C LEU A 194 17.16 4.50 -5.73
N ARG A 195 16.52 4.36 -4.57
CA ARG A 195 16.27 5.45 -3.63
C ARG A 195 17.59 6.04 -3.13
N ASP A 196 17.71 7.36 -3.14
CA ASP A 196 18.75 8.03 -2.36
C ASP A 196 18.34 8.05 -0.88
N ILE A 197 19.10 7.34 -0.07
CA ILE A 197 18.82 7.19 1.36
C ILE A 197 18.92 8.53 2.08
N ASN A 198 20.05 9.23 1.89
CA ASN A 198 20.35 10.42 2.67
C ASN A 198 19.38 11.57 2.35
N LEU A 199 19.20 11.87 1.07
CA LEU A 199 18.32 12.94 0.62
C LEU A 199 16.85 12.65 0.93
N SER A 200 16.45 11.38 0.94
CA SER A 200 15.09 10.99 1.33
C SER A 200 14.88 11.14 2.84
N GLU A 201 15.79 10.61 3.66
CA GLU A 201 15.69 10.66 5.13
C GLU A 201 15.83 12.07 5.69
N ASP A 202 16.53 12.98 4.98
CA ASP A 202 16.57 14.40 5.34
C ASP A 202 15.16 15.02 5.36
N ILE A 203 14.28 14.56 4.46
CA ILE A 203 12.89 15.01 4.40
C ILE A 203 12.00 14.16 5.34
N THR A 204 12.14 12.83 5.31
CA THR A 204 11.17 11.93 5.95
C THR A 204 11.40 11.73 7.45
N GLU A 205 12.65 11.82 7.91
CA GLU A 205 12.99 11.48 9.30
C GLU A 205 13.66 12.64 10.04
N ARG A 206 14.53 13.38 9.36
CA ARG A 206 15.40 14.37 10.01
C ARG A 206 14.90 15.80 9.92
N PHE A 207 13.86 16.10 9.16
CA PHE A 207 13.43 17.46 8.83
C PHE A 207 13.23 18.36 10.06
N THR A 208 12.57 17.88 11.11
CA THR A 208 12.35 18.65 12.35
C THR A 208 13.53 18.67 13.29
N SER A 209 14.34 17.60 13.31
CA SER A 209 15.53 17.50 14.18
C SER A 209 16.74 18.25 13.60
N HIS A 210 16.83 18.35 12.29
CA HIS A 210 17.86 19.05 11.54
C HIS A 210 17.17 19.95 10.51
N PRO A 211 16.79 21.18 10.90
CA PRO A 211 16.06 22.09 10.02
C PRO A 211 16.73 22.21 8.66
N LEU A 212 15.98 21.89 7.62
CA LEU A 212 16.46 21.84 6.25
C LEU A 212 15.76 22.91 5.41
N MET A 213 16.55 23.68 4.67
CA MET A 213 16.05 24.63 3.70
C MET A 213 16.09 24.02 2.29
N ALA A 214 15.10 24.33 1.46
CA ALA A 214 14.99 23.76 0.12
C ALA A 214 16.14 24.15 -0.81
N ASP A 215 16.70 25.34 -0.66
CA ASP A 215 17.88 25.80 -1.40
C ASP A 215 19.10 24.94 -1.06
N GLN A 216 19.39 24.70 0.21
CA GLN A 216 20.50 23.87 0.65
C GLN A 216 20.36 22.43 0.16
N TRP A 217 19.17 21.85 0.26
CA TRP A 217 18.90 20.49 -0.22
C TRP A 217 19.11 20.35 -1.73
N LEU A 218 18.66 21.35 -2.49
CA LEU A 218 18.87 21.39 -3.95
C LEU A 218 20.33 21.68 -4.33
N ASP A 219 21.07 22.44 -3.51
CA ASP A 219 22.51 22.63 -3.71
C ASP A 219 23.29 21.32 -3.53
N TRP A 220 22.90 20.45 -2.60
CA TRP A 220 23.47 19.11 -2.49
C TRP A 220 23.20 18.27 -3.74
N ILE A 221 21.97 18.30 -4.26
CA ILE A 221 21.63 17.64 -5.52
C ILE A 221 22.44 18.22 -6.69
N ALA A 222 22.53 19.54 -6.78
CA ALA A 222 23.30 20.23 -7.83
C ALA A 222 24.79 19.85 -7.79
N SER A 223 25.35 19.63 -6.61
CA SER A 223 26.77 19.29 -6.38
C SER A 223 27.12 17.83 -6.63
N THR A 224 26.15 16.94 -6.87
CA THR A 224 26.46 15.53 -7.22
C THR A 224 27.32 15.47 -8.49
N PRO A 225 28.19 14.45 -8.66
CA PRO A 225 29.10 14.34 -9.79
C PRO A 225 28.42 14.46 -11.15
N GLU A 226 29.17 14.91 -12.15
CA GLU A 226 28.71 14.95 -13.53
C GLU A 226 28.44 13.53 -14.05
N GLY A 227 27.30 13.32 -14.69
CA GLY A 227 26.84 11.99 -15.12
C GLY A 227 25.86 11.31 -14.15
N GLU A 228 25.85 11.68 -12.88
CA GLU A 228 24.86 11.25 -11.90
C GLU A 228 23.59 12.10 -12.06
N ASN A 229 22.66 11.62 -12.89
CA ASN A 229 21.56 12.45 -13.40
C ASN A 229 20.18 12.10 -12.85
N VAL A 230 20.03 11.04 -12.04
CA VAL A 230 18.74 10.56 -11.55
C VAL A 230 18.76 10.47 -10.04
N ILE A 231 17.95 11.29 -9.39
CA ILE A 231 17.84 11.34 -7.94
C ILE A 231 16.43 10.87 -7.55
N ASN A 232 16.32 9.65 -7.03
CA ASN A 232 15.05 9.07 -6.60
C ASN A 232 14.83 9.36 -5.12
N ILE A 233 13.76 10.08 -4.82
CA ILE A 233 13.35 10.49 -3.47
C ILE A 233 12.05 9.78 -3.13
N PHE A 234 12.12 8.94 -2.11
CA PHE A 234 10.97 8.23 -1.57
C PHE A 234 10.62 8.72 -0.17
N GLY A 235 9.32 8.87 0.08
CA GLY A 235 8.75 9.06 1.39
C GLY A 235 7.32 8.55 1.45
N GLU A 236 6.83 8.35 2.66
CA GLU A 236 5.40 8.15 2.90
C GLU A 236 4.71 9.51 2.91
N LEU A 237 3.50 9.61 2.36
CA LEU A 237 2.78 10.90 2.32
C LEU A 237 2.45 11.43 3.73
N VAL A 238 2.34 10.55 4.72
CA VAL A 238 2.18 10.90 6.16
C VAL A 238 3.36 11.69 6.73
N THR A 239 4.49 11.73 6.03
CA THR A 239 5.63 12.63 6.35
C THR A 239 5.15 14.06 6.54
N PHE A 240 4.22 14.52 5.69
CA PHE A 240 3.69 15.88 5.67
C PHE A 240 2.48 16.01 6.60
N GLY A 241 2.71 16.19 7.88
CA GLY A 241 1.68 16.45 8.88
C GLY A 241 1.68 15.50 10.08
N ILE A 242 2.02 14.22 9.88
CA ILE A 242 2.09 13.23 10.96
C ILE A 242 3.53 13.10 11.49
N PHE A 243 4.49 12.75 10.63
CA PHE A 243 5.89 12.63 11.09
C PHE A 243 6.49 14.00 11.38
N HIS A 244 6.21 14.97 10.52
CA HIS A 244 6.59 16.37 10.71
C HIS A 244 5.34 17.24 10.73
N PRO A 245 5.00 17.87 11.86
CA PRO A 245 3.84 18.75 11.97
C PRO A 245 3.88 19.83 10.90
N LEU A 246 2.73 20.23 10.36
CA LEU A 246 2.63 21.24 9.29
C LEU A 246 3.28 22.57 9.70
N GLN A 247 3.26 22.89 10.99
CA GLN A 247 3.91 24.09 11.57
C GLN A 247 5.45 24.05 11.47
N SER A 248 6.05 22.89 11.16
CA SER A 248 7.50 22.79 10.93
C SER A 248 7.97 23.50 9.65
N GLY A 249 7.04 23.90 8.78
CA GLY A 249 7.34 24.48 7.48
C GLY A 249 7.62 23.45 6.38
N ILE A 250 7.33 22.17 6.61
CA ILE A 250 7.63 21.11 5.63
C ILE A 250 6.86 21.28 4.31
N LEU A 251 5.63 21.80 4.33
CA LEU A 251 4.89 22.11 3.10
C LEU A 251 5.48 23.32 2.36
N GLU A 252 6.00 24.31 3.09
CA GLU A 252 6.69 25.44 2.47
C GLU A 252 8.01 25.00 1.82
N PHE A 253 8.74 24.08 2.48
CA PHE A 253 9.90 23.42 1.88
C PHE A 253 9.51 22.74 0.56
N LEU A 254 8.43 21.94 0.56
CA LEU A 254 7.96 21.22 -0.62
C LEU A 254 7.58 22.19 -1.76
N LYS A 255 6.85 23.27 -1.47
CA LYS A 255 6.44 24.31 -2.43
C LYS A 255 7.63 25.03 -3.06
N ALA A 256 8.71 25.20 -2.32
CA ALA A 256 9.90 25.91 -2.81
C ALA A 256 10.71 25.06 -3.82
N ILE A 257 10.60 23.74 -3.77
CA ILE A 257 11.41 22.84 -4.60
C ILE A 257 11.29 23.12 -6.11
N PRO A 258 10.12 23.25 -6.75
CA PRO A 258 10.04 23.45 -8.18
C PRO A 258 10.70 24.77 -8.66
N VAL A 259 10.52 25.84 -7.91
CA VAL A 259 11.08 27.15 -8.24
C VAL A 259 12.61 27.11 -8.19
N LEU A 260 13.14 26.66 -7.05
CA LEU A 260 14.58 26.61 -6.80
C LEU A 260 15.30 25.56 -7.65
N ALA A 261 14.64 24.45 -7.99
CA ALA A 261 15.17 23.45 -8.91
C ALA A 261 15.35 24.02 -10.32
N LYS A 262 14.36 24.79 -10.80
CA LYS A 262 14.43 25.45 -12.11
C LYS A 262 15.59 26.41 -12.20
N GLU A 263 15.84 27.21 -11.16
CA GLU A 263 16.99 28.15 -11.09
C GLU A 263 18.34 27.40 -11.20
N ARG A 264 18.42 26.17 -10.71
CA ARG A 264 19.62 25.32 -10.75
C ARG A 264 19.70 24.41 -11.98
N GLY A 265 18.76 24.50 -12.89
CA GLY A 265 18.69 23.64 -14.07
C GLY A 265 18.42 22.17 -13.75
N ILE A 266 17.74 21.89 -12.60
CA ILE A 266 17.29 20.57 -12.18
C ILE A 266 15.85 20.38 -12.65
N GLY A 267 15.56 19.27 -13.32
CA GLY A 267 14.22 18.92 -13.77
C GLY A 267 13.56 17.86 -12.90
N PHE A 268 12.32 17.50 -13.27
CA PHE A 268 11.56 16.41 -12.67
C PHE A 268 11.28 15.33 -13.71
N ALA A 269 11.16 14.08 -13.27
CA ALA A 269 10.83 12.97 -14.14
C ALA A 269 9.87 12.00 -13.43
N LEU A 270 8.99 11.38 -14.20
CA LEU A 270 8.18 10.25 -13.75
C LEU A 270 9.01 8.96 -13.81
N PRO A 271 8.76 7.99 -12.94
CA PRO A 271 9.44 6.69 -12.98
C PRO A 271 9.38 6.01 -14.34
N SER A 272 8.25 6.07 -15.06
CA SER A 272 8.12 5.47 -16.40
C SER A 272 8.96 6.19 -17.46
N ASP A 273 9.22 7.49 -17.32
CA ASP A 273 10.08 8.24 -18.23
C ASP A 273 11.54 7.80 -18.05
N LEU A 274 11.97 7.64 -16.78
CA LEU A 274 13.31 7.15 -16.47
C LEU A 274 13.52 5.71 -16.95
N CYS A 275 12.50 4.86 -16.89
CA CYS A 275 12.58 3.49 -17.40
C CYS A 275 12.75 3.41 -18.93
N ALA A 276 12.44 4.48 -19.66
CA ALA A 276 12.70 4.56 -21.10
C ALA A 276 14.17 4.88 -21.43
N GLU A 277 14.94 5.35 -20.47
CA GLU A 277 16.34 5.71 -20.64
C GLU A 277 17.25 4.48 -20.59
N LYS A 278 18.50 4.64 -21.09
CA LYS A 278 19.49 3.56 -21.09
C LYS A 278 20.08 3.38 -19.70
N SER A 279 20.10 2.13 -19.21
CA SER A 279 20.80 1.76 -17.98
C SER A 279 22.31 1.72 -18.16
N VAL A 280 23.05 2.05 -17.09
CA VAL A 280 24.51 2.04 -17.07
C VAL A 280 25.09 0.63 -16.84
N GLY A 281 24.31 -0.29 -16.25
CA GLY A 281 24.75 -1.65 -15.95
C GLY A 281 23.74 -2.42 -15.10
N ALA A 282 24.09 -3.64 -14.73
CA ALA A 282 23.31 -4.47 -13.82
C ALA A 282 23.69 -4.20 -12.36
N ILE A 283 22.70 -4.38 -11.48
CA ILE A 283 22.90 -4.55 -10.04
C ILE A 283 22.44 -5.96 -9.68
N GLU A 284 23.31 -6.70 -9.01
CA GLU A 284 23.00 -8.02 -8.46
C GLU A 284 22.56 -7.88 -7.01
N VAL A 285 21.39 -8.43 -6.69
CA VAL A 285 20.80 -8.42 -5.36
C VAL A 285 20.37 -9.84 -4.98
N PRO A 286 21.32 -10.67 -4.51
CA PRO A 286 21.05 -12.08 -4.26
C PRO A 286 20.30 -12.37 -2.97
N TYR A 287 20.04 -11.35 -2.15
CA TYR A 287 19.30 -11.44 -0.88
C TYR A 287 18.31 -10.29 -0.73
N ASN A 288 17.33 -10.47 0.13
CA ASN A 288 16.29 -9.47 0.32
C ASN A 288 16.84 -8.18 0.92
N ILE A 289 16.61 -7.06 0.27
CA ILE A 289 16.83 -5.72 0.79
C ILE A 289 15.49 -5.01 1.00
N SER A 290 15.48 -3.98 1.85
CA SER A 290 14.33 -3.10 2.07
C SER A 290 14.80 -1.69 2.44
N TRP A 291 13.86 -0.74 2.57
CA TRP A 291 14.19 0.63 3.01
C TRP A 291 14.20 0.78 4.53
N VAL A 292 13.71 -0.22 5.28
CA VAL A 292 13.48 -0.12 6.72
C VAL A 292 14.74 -0.49 7.48
N ASP A 293 14.96 0.23 8.57
CA ASP A 293 16.06 0.15 9.55
C ASP A 293 17.49 0.28 8.98
N GLU A 294 18.50 0.14 9.83
CA GLU A 294 19.92 0.29 9.43
C GLU A 294 20.42 -0.92 8.64
N GLU A 295 19.89 -2.12 8.91
CA GLU A 295 20.28 -3.36 8.24
C GLU A 295 19.81 -3.42 6.79
N ARG A 296 18.77 -2.66 6.44
CA ARG A 296 18.19 -2.63 5.08
C ARG A 296 17.85 -4.03 4.55
N ASP A 297 17.30 -4.89 5.40
CA ASP A 297 16.90 -6.25 5.09
C ASP A 297 15.43 -6.53 5.48
N THR A 298 15.03 -7.80 5.54
CA THR A 298 13.66 -8.18 5.92
C THR A 298 13.49 -8.57 7.39
N SER A 299 14.50 -8.34 8.23
CA SER A 299 14.47 -8.77 9.64
C SER A 299 13.46 -8.01 10.50
N CYS A 300 12.96 -6.85 10.06
CA CYS A 300 11.83 -6.17 10.69
C CYS A 300 10.53 -6.99 10.68
N TRP A 301 10.35 -7.85 9.67
CA TRP A 301 9.13 -8.65 9.48
C TRP A 301 9.32 -10.15 9.71
N LEU A 302 10.53 -10.66 9.51
CA LEU A 302 10.84 -12.10 9.55
C LEU A 302 12.08 -12.40 10.41
N GLY A 303 12.50 -11.47 11.27
CA GLY A 303 13.73 -11.57 12.06
C GLY A 303 13.66 -12.57 13.23
N ASN A 304 12.49 -12.75 13.83
CA ASN A 304 12.32 -13.64 14.98
C ASN A 304 11.42 -14.85 14.68
N VAL A 305 11.34 -15.78 15.63
CA VAL A 305 10.57 -17.02 15.50
C VAL A 305 9.06 -16.74 15.38
N MET A 306 8.53 -15.78 16.17
CA MET A 306 7.11 -15.44 16.16
C MET A 306 6.67 -14.94 14.78
N GLN A 307 7.45 -14.04 14.20
CA GLN A 307 7.17 -13.50 12.87
C GLN A 307 7.18 -14.58 11.80
N ARG A 308 8.18 -15.47 11.80
CA ARG A 308 8.26 -16.56 10.84
C ARG A 308 7.15 -17.58 11.01
N GLU A 309 6.77 -17.91 12.25
CA GLU A 309 5.67 -18.80 12.52
C GLU A 309 4.34 -18.23 12.03
N ALA A 310 4.05 -16.96 12.32
CA ALA A 310 2.86 -16.28 11.85
C ALA A 310 2.81 -16.22 10.32
N PHE A 311 3.93 -15.90 9.68
CA PHE A 311 4.06 -15.84 8.23
C PHE A 311 3.82 -17.21 7.58
N ASN A 312 4.52 -18.25 8.03
CA ASN A 312 4.36 -19.60 7.47
C ASN A 312 2.94 -20.11 7.66
N LYS A 313 2.35 -19.85 8.82
CA LYS A 313 0.99 -20.28 9.13
C LYS A 313 -0.05 -19.57 8.26
N LEU A 314 0.09 -18.25 8.03
CA LEU A 314 -0.78 -17.52 7.13
C LEU A 314 -0.72 -18.13 5.71
N TYR A 315 0.47 -18.20 5.14
CA TYR A 315 0.63 -18.63 3.74
C TYR A 315 0.40 -20.14 3.53
N SER A 316 0.28 -20.94 4.61
CA SER A 316 -0.09 -22.37 4.50
C SER A 316 -1.47 -22.61 3.89
N VAL A 317 -2.35 -21.60 3.89
CA VAL A 317 -3.70 -21.68 3.30
C VAL A 317 -3.87 -20.86 2.03
N ALA A 318 -2.79 -20.26 1.52
CA ALA A 318 -2.81 -19.34 0.38
C ALA A 318 -3.52 -19.93 -0.85
N ASP A 319 -3.20 -21.16 -1.23
CA ASP A 319 -3.77 -21.82 -2.40
C ASP A 319 -5.27 -22.09 -2.23
N ARG A 320 -5.71 -22.44 -1.02
CA ARG A 320 -7.12 -22.65 -0.70
C ARG A 320 -7.91 -21.35 -0.78
N VAL A 321 -7.34 -20.26 -0.25
CA VAL A 321 -7.97 -18.93 -0.31
C VAL A 321 -8.06 -18.44 -1.76
N ARG A 322 -7.03 -18.67 -2.58
CA ARG A 322 -7.00 -18.25 -3.99
C ARG A 322 -8.14 -18.87 -4.81
N VAL A 323 -8.49 -20.11 -4.56
CA VAL A 323 -9.60 -20.80 -5.26
C VAL A 323 -10.94 -20.63 -4.54
N CYS A 324 -10.96 -19.98 -3.40
CA CYS A 324 -12.17 -19.75 -2.60
C CYS A 324 -13.04 -18.68 -3.26
N GLY A 325 -14.34 -18.99 -3.43
CA GLY A 325 -15.34 -18.03 -3.93
C GLY A 325 -15.97 -17.14 -2.85
N ASP A 326 -15.62 -17.32 -1.57
CA ASP A 326 -16.18 -16.54 -0.46
C ASP A 326 -15.47 -15.18 -0.35
N ARG A 327 -16.22 -14.12 -0.64
CA ARG A 327 -15.71 -12.75 -0.61
C ARG A 327 -15.21 -12.31 0.79
N ARG A 328 -15.83 -12.80 1.87
CA ARG A 328 -15.40 -12.44 3.23
C ARG A 328 -14.05 -13.06 3.56
N ILE A 329 -13.85 -14.31 3.17
CA ILE A 329 -12.54 -14.97 3.32
C ILE A 329 -11.47 -14.23 2.53
N GLN A 330 -11.78 -13.76 1.31
CA GLN A 330 -10.82 -13.00 0.51
C GLN A 330 -10.49 -11.62 1.13
N MET A 331 -11.49 -10.91 1.67
CA MET A 331 -11.27 -9.65 2.37
C MET A 331 -10.42 -9.85 3.64
N ASP A 332 -10.75 -10.85 4.45
CA ASP A 332 -9.96 -11.16 5.64
C ASP A 332 -8.52 -11.56 5.27
N TRP A 333 -8.34 -12.31 4.19
CA TRP A 333 -7.04 -12.67 3.66
C TRP A 333 -6.21 -11.43 3.29
N ASP A 334 -6.77 -10.49 2.55
CA ASP A 334 -6.11 -9.24 2.16
C ASP A 334 -5.62 -8.47 3.40
N CYS A 335 -6.48 -8.31 4.39
CA CYS A 335 -6.14 -7.57 5.61
C CYS A 335 -5.09 -8.30 6.47
N LEU A 336 -5.17 -9.63 6.56
CA LEU A 336 -4.23 -10.42 7.37
C LEU A 336 -2.83 -10.48 6.74
N GLN A 337 -2.71 -10.36 5.42
CA GLN A 337 -1.42 -10.32 4.73
C GLN A 337 -0.62 -9.03 4.97
N ALA A 338 -1.25 -7.94 5.42
CA ALA A 338 -0.58 -6.64 5.59
C ALA A 338 0.71 -6.79 6.40
N SER A 339 1.81 -6.28 5.84
CA SER A 339 3.16 -6.43 6.40
C SER A 339 3.29 -5.87 7.82
N ASN A 340 2.47 -4.87 8.16
CA ASN A 340 2.44 -4.27 9.49
C ASN A 340 2.07 -5.29 10.59
N ASN A 341 1.22 -6.29 10.30
CA ASN A 341 0.88 -7.34 11.25
C ASN A 341 2.12 -8.09 11.74
N PHE A 342 3.07 -8.37 10.85
CA PHE A 342 4.34 -9.01 11.19
C PHE A 342 5.30 -8.04 11.87
N ARG A 343 5.31 -6.76 11.45
CA ARG A 343 6.18 -5.73 12.04
C ARG A 343 5.86 -5.46 13.51
N PHE A 344 4.60 -5.54 13.92
CA PHE A 344 4.22 -5.41 15.35
C PHE A 344 4.82 -6.48 16.25
N MET A 345 5.21 -7.62 15.71
CA MET A 345 5.84 -8.73 16.42
C MET A 345 7.37 -8.60 16.51
N THR A 346 7.96 -7.50 15.98
CA THR A 346 9.42 -7.32 16.03
C THR A 346 9.92 -7.10 17.46
N THR A 347 11.04 -7.72 17.77
CA THR A 347 11.76 -7.53 19.05
C THR A 347 12.95 -6.58 18.91
N LYS A 348 13.12 -5.97 17.74
CA LYS A 348 14.19 -4.99 17.50
C LYS A 348 13.98 -3.74 18.36
N PRO A 349 15.05 -3.18 18.97
CA PRO A 349 14.97 -1.93 19.71
C PRO A 349 14.58 -0.76 18.79
N GLY A 350 13.76 0.16 19.28
CA GLY A 350 13.37 1.36 18.53
C GLY A 350 12.18 1.21 17.56
N TYR A 351 11.81 -0.01 17.20
CA TYR A 351 10.70 -0.28 16.26
C TYR A 351 9.39 -0.69 16.90
N GLN A 352 9.17 -0.29 18.15
CA GLN A 352 7.91 -0.55 18.82
C GLN A 352 6.84 0.43 18.32
N TYR A 353 5.80 -0.09 17.68
CA TYR A 353 4.60 0.68 17.33
C TYR A 353 3.87 1.07 18.62
N ARG A 354 4.07 2.31 19.05
CA ARG A 354 3.49 2.84 20.27
C ARG A 354 1.96 2.87 20.16
N GLY A 355 1.30 2.16 21.05
CA GLY A 355 -0.13 2.31 21.32
C GLY A 355 -1.07 1.29 20.71
N ILE A 356 -0.63 0.42 19.78
CA ILE A 356 -1.50 -0.62 19.22
C ILE A 356 -1.47 -1.89 20.07
N TYR A 357 -0.29 -2.34 20.44
CA TYR A 357 -0.07 -3.49 21.32
C TYR A 357 0.87 -3.14 22.46
N ASP A 358 0.67 -3.77 23.63
CA ASP A 358 1.49 -3.53 24.81
C ASP A 358 2.90 -4.17 24.65
N SER A 359 2.99 -5.23 23.84
CA SER A 359 4.24 -5.93 23.56
C SER A 359 4.19 -6.68 22.23
N PRO A 360 5.35 -7.07 21.64
CA PRO A 360 5.40 -7.95 20.48
C PRO A 360 4.73 -9.31 20.69
N TYR A 361 4.71 -9.78 21.95
CA TYR A 361 4.06 -11.04 22.33
C TYR A 361 2.53 -10.93 22.30
N ASP A 362 1.99 -9.77 22.70
CA ASP A 362 0.56 -9.49 22.62
C ASP A 362 0.11 -9.40 21.16
N ALA A 363 0.91 -8.73 20.31
CA ALA A 363 0.67 -8.69 18.87
C ALA A 363 0.65 -10.09 18.27
N PHE A 364 1.64 -10.92 18.59
CA PHE A 364 1.71 -12.31 18.13
C PHE A 364 0.51 -13.12 18.62
N THR A 365 0.19 -13.06 19.92
CA THR A 365 -0.93 -13.82 20.48
C THR A 365 -2.27 -13.42 19.85
N ASN A 366 -2.51 -12.12 19.71
CA ASN A 366 -3.71 -11.60 19.07
C ASN A 366 -3.85 -12.09 17.62
N TYR A 367 -2.77 -11.92 16.86
CA TYR A 367 -2.74 -12.31 15.46
C TYR A 367 -2.92 -13.83 15.28
N MET A 368 -2.26 -14.65 16.11
CA MET A 368 -2.36 -16.11 16.03
C MET A 368 -3.75 -16.64 16.42
N ASN A 369 -4.46 -15.97 17.34
CA ASN A 369 -5.83 -16.30 17.66
C ASN A 369 -6.75 -16.03 16.46
N ILE A 370 -6.63 -14.86 15.82
CA ILE A 370 -7.36 -14.49 14.60
C ILE A 370 -7.04 -15.48 13.49
N LEU A 371 -5.76 -15.76 13.28
CA LEU A 371 -5.31 -16.69 12.24
C LEU A 371 -5.82 -18.12 12.48
N GLY A 372 -5.92 -18.54 13.75
CA GLY A 372 -6.51 -19.83 14.13
C GLY A 372 -7.97 -19.94 13.70
N ASP A 373 -8.78 -18.89 13.93
CA ASP A 373 -10.16 -18.82 13.46
C ASP A 373 -10.26 -18.78 11.93
N PHE A 374 -9.46 -17.90 11.30
CA PHE A 374 -9.44 -17.75 9.86
C PHE A 374 -9.11 -19.06 9.13
N ILE A 375 -8.06 -19.76 9.56
CA ILE A 375 -7.66 -21.04 8.98
C ILE A 375 -8.75 -22.10 9.20
N SER A 376 -9.39 -22.12 10.37
CA SER A 376 -10.52 -23.03 10.63
C SER A 376 -11.68 -22.75 9.68
N ARG A 377 -12.01 -21.51 9.41
CA ARG A 377 -13.05 -21.11 8.43
C ARG A 377 -12.68 -21.56 7.02
N VAL A 378 -11.43 -21.29 6.59
CA VAL A 378 -10.94 -21.73 5.28
C VAL A 378 -11.04 -23.26 5.14
N ASN A 379 -10.57 -24.01 6.14
CA ASN A 379 -10.62 -25.47 6.10
C ASN A 379 -12.05 -26.01 6.10
N ASN A 380 -12.99 -25.39 6.81
CA ASN A 380 -14.38 -25.80 6.86
C ASN A 380 -15.11 -25.64 5.52
N LEU A 381 -14.65 -24.74 4.63
CA LEU A 381 -15.20 -24.62 3.27
C LEU A 381 -14.95 -25.87 2.43
N TYR A 382 -13.91 -26.61 2.75
CA TYR A 382 -13.50 -27.83 2.05
C TYR A 382 -13.82 -29.07 2.89
N GLY A 383 -14.75 -28.97 3.85
CA GLY A 383 -15.10 -30.03 4.78
C GLY A 383 -15.59 -31.29 4.10
N GLY A 384 -14.97 -32.42 4.42
CA GLY A 384 -15.32 -33.76 3.96
C GLY A 384 -14.46 -34.35 2.83
N ALA A 385 -13.58 -33.56 2.22
CA ALA A 385 -12.57 -34.08 1.30
C ALA A 385 -11.22 -34.27 2.03
N ASP A 386 -10.52 -35.34 1.72
CA ASP A 386 -9.16 -35.55 2.21
C ASP A 386 -8.24 -34.41 1.68
N ASN A 387 -7.26 -34.04 2.48
CA ASN A 387 -6.33 -32.96 2.08
C ASN A 387 -5.63 -33.24 0.73
N GLU A 388 -5.32 -34.52 0.45
CA GLU A 388 -4.70 -34.94 -0.81
C GLU A 388 -5.64 -34.75 -2.01
N GLU A 389 -6.95 -34.97 -1.84
CA GLU A 389 -7.95 -34.75 -2.90
C GLU A 389 -8.11 -33.27 -3.20
N ILE A 390 -8.16 -32.43 -2.16
CA ILE A 390 -8.21 -30.96 -2.29
C ILE A 390 -6.95 -30.43 -2.98
N ASP A 391 -5.77 -30.86 -2.56
CA ASP A 391 -4.49 -30.45 -3.15
C ASP A 391 -4.38 -30.93 -4.61
N GLY A 392 -4.91 -32.11 -4.92
CA GLY A 392 -5.05 -32.61 -6.29
C GLY A 392 -5.96 -31.74 -7.16
N LEU A 393 -7.12 -31.34 -6.65
CA LEU A 393 -8.06 -30.45 -7.35
C LEU A 393 -7.48 -29.03 -7.54
N ILE A 394 -6.81 -28.48 -6.54
CA ILE A 394 -6.10 -27.19 -6.63
C ILE A 394 -5.03 -27.25 -7.72
N THR A 395 -4.25 -28.31 -7.77
CA THR A 395 -3.23 -28.52 -8.80
C THR A 395 -3.85 -28.59 -10.20
N MET A 396 -4.99 -29.27 -10.32
CA MET A 396 -5.74 -29.35 -11.58
C MET A 396 -6.26 -27.98 -12.04
N ILE A 397 -6.83 -27.20 -11.12
CA ILE A 397 -7.31 -25.84 -11.40
C ILE A 397 -6.14 -24.93 -11.83
N LYS A 398 -4.99 -25.06 -11.16
CA LYS A 398 -3.76 -24.33 -11.52
C LYS A 398 -3.32 -24.65 -12.96
N ASN A 399 -3.19 -25.95 -13.28
CA ASN A 399 -2.78 -26.38 -14.61
C ASN A 399 -3.73 -25.90 -15.71
N GLN A 400 -5.04 -25.94 -15.46
CA GLN A 400 -6.04 -25.41 -16.38
C GLN A 400 -5.95 -23.87 -16.53
N GLY A 401 -5.66 -23.16 -15.43
CA GLY A 401 -5.43 -21.71 -15.44
C GLY A 401 -4.21 -21.35 -16.29
N ASP A 402 -3.12 -22.06 -16.16
CA ASP A 402 -1.90 -21.87 -16.95
C ASP A 402 -2.12 -22.16 -18.44
N GLU A 403 -2.86 -23.21 -18.77
CA GLU A 403 -3.26 -23.51 -20.15
C GLU A 403 -4.14 -22.40 -20.75
N LEU A 404 -5.09 -21.88 -20.00
CA LEU A 404 -5.92 -20.76 -20.43
C LEU A 404 -5.09 -19.50 -20.68
N ALA A 405 -4.20 -19.16 -19.75
CA ALA A 405 -3.30 -18.02 -19.89
C ALA A 405 -2.35 -18.15 -21.10
N ALA A 406 -1.87 -19.37 -21.40
CA ALA A 406 -1.08 -19.64 -22.58
C ALA A 406 -1.89 -19.46 -23.88
N LYS A 407 -3.13 -19.95 -23.90
CA LYS A 407 -4.06 -19.78 -25.02
C LYS A 407 -4.44 -18.32 -25.24
N ASP A 408 -4.67 -17.56 -24.18
CA ASP A 408 -4.96 -16.13 -24.27
C ASP A 408 -3.78 -15.34 -24.85
N LYS A 409 -2.55 -15.64 -24.45
CA LYS A 409 -1.33 -15.05 -25.03
C LYS A 409 -1.21 -15.37 -26.52
N GLU A 410 -1.50 -16.61 -26.93
CA GLU A 410 -1.47 -16.99 -28.35
C GLU A 410 -2.61 -16.32 -29.14
N ILE A 411 -3.80 -16.22 -28.58
CA ILE A 411 -4.91 -15.47 -29.19
C ILE A 411 -4.53 -14.00 -29.39
N GLU A 412 -3.91 -13.38 -28.41
CA GLU A 412 -3.46 -11.98 -28.54
C GLU A 412 -2.36 -11.84 -29.61
N ARG A 413 -1.42 -12.79 -29.67
CA ARG A 413 -0.39 -12.86 -30.70
C ARG A 413 -0.97 -13.02 -32.10
N LEU A 414 -1.97 -13.91 -32.25
CA LEU A 414 -2.66 -14.12 -33.52
C LEU A 414 -3.50 -12.92 -33.93
N ARG A 415 -4.17 -12.25 -32.98
CA ARG A 415 -4.89 -10.99 -33.23
C ARG A 415 -3.95 -9.89 -33.74
N LYS A 416 -2.78 -9.72 -33.10
CA LYS A 416 -1.76 -8.76 -33.55
C LYS A 416 -1.20 -9.10 -34.94
N LYS A 417 -1.10 -10.38 -35.29
CA LYS A 417 -0.72 -10.82 -36.64
C LYS A 417 -1.84 -10.49 -37.63
N LEU A 418 -3.09 -10.76 -37.28
CA LEU A 418 -4.25 -10.49 -38.14
C LEU A 418 -4.41 -8.98 -38.39
N GLU A 419 -4.20 -8.14 -37.37
CA GLU A 419 -4.20 -6.66 -37.51
C GLU A 419 -3.14 -6.16 -38.49
N LYS A 420 -2.00 -6.86 -38.63
CA LYS A 420 -0.97 -6.53 -39.63
C LYS A 420 -1.35 -6.91 -41.04
N TYR A 421 -2.14 -7.96 -41.21
CA TYR A 421 -2.54 -8.44 -42.55
C TYR A 421 -3.85 -7.78 -43.06
N ASN A 422 -4.78 -7.37 -42.19
CA ASN A 422 -6.05 -6.73 -42.51
C ASN A 422 -6.35 -5.54 -41.61
N PRO A 423 -5.63 -4.42 -41.74
CA PRO A 423 -5.82 -3.26 -40.86
C PRO A 423 -7.20 -2.60 -40.99
N THR A 424 -7.92 -2.76 -42.13
CA THR A 424 -9.18 -2.09 -42.38
C THR A 424 -10.42 -2.86 -41.85
N GLU A 425 -10.42 -4.18 -41.85
CA GLU A 425 -11.54 -4.99 -41.35
C GLU A 425 -11.63 -5.04 -39.82
N VAL A 426 -10.49 -4.89 -39.11
CA VAL A 426 -10.44 -4.95 -37.65
C VAL A 426 -10.99 -3.67 -37.03
N THR A 427 -10.84 -2.53 -37.71
CA THR A 427 -11.39 -1.24 -37.25
C THR A 427 -12.93 -1.21 -37.36
N GLU A 428 -13.53 -1.84 -38.40
CA GLU A 428 -14.98 -1.93 -38.52
C GLU A 428 -15.59 -2.88 -37.47
N LYS A 429 -14.96 -4.01 -37.17
CA LYS A 429 -15.43 -4.92 -36.13
C LYS A 429 -15.28 -4.36 -34.69
N LYS A 430 -14.27 -3.52 -34.44
CA LYS A 430 -14.15 -2.79 -33.16
C LYS A 430 -15.23 -1.69 -33.01
N SER A 431 -15.71 -1.10 -34.12
CA SER A 431 -16.78 -0.11 -34.08
C SER A 431 -18.16 -0.75 -33.89
N VAL A 432 -18.36 -2.00 -34.35
CA VAL A 432 -19.62 -2.77 -34.19
C VAL A 432 -19.72 -3.39 -32.81
N ALA A 433 -18.60 -3.85 -32.22
CA ALA A 433 -18.58 -4.41 -30.86
C ALA A 433 -18.79 -3.37 -29.73
N LYS A 434 -18.65 -2.06 -30.07
CA LYS A 434 -18.98 -0.95 -29.15
C LYS A 434 -20.44 -0.48 -29.20
N LYS A 435 -21.27 -1.11 -30.02
CA LYS A 435 -22.69 -0.75 -30.20
C LYS A 435 -23.58 -1.99 -30.08
N GLU A 436 -23.59 -2.65 -28.93
CA GLU A 436 -24.76 -3.43 -28.60
C GLU A 436 -25.14 -3.31 -27.15
N PRO A 437 -26.43 -3.16 -26.99
CA PRO A 437 -27.00 -2.60 -25.78
C PRO A 437 -27.63 -3.65 -24.90
N ALA A 438 -27.91 -3.21 -23.71
CA ALA A 438 -28.84 -3.85 -22.79
C ALA A 438 -30.21 -4.09 -23.48
N ALA A 439 -30.85 -5.19 -23.07
CA ALA A 439 -32.25 -5.57 -23.22
C ALA A 439 -32.63 -6.42 -24.43
N LYS A 440 -32.86 -7.70 -24.13
CA LYS A 440 -34.12 -8.40 -24.51
C LYS A 440 -34.33 -9.61 -23.61
N LYS A 441 -35.12 -9.43 -22.55
CA LYS A 441 -35.89 -10.51 -21.95
C LYS A 441 -37.05 -10.78 -22.93
N ALA A 442 -37.06 -11.92 -23.57
CA ALA A 442 -38.19 -12.42 -24.32
C ALA A 442 -38.99 -13.40 -23.43
N SER A 443 -40.19 -13.00 -23.19
CA SER A 443 -41.28 -13.77 -22.63
C SER A 443 -41.71 -14.87 -23.57
N THR A 444 -41.93 -16.09 -23.07
CA THR A 444 -42.90 -17.02 -23.68
C THR A 444 -43.95 -17.36 -22.62
N ALA A 445 -45.09 -16.73 -22.84
CA ALA A 445 -46.33 -17.02 -22.12
C ALA A 445 -47.00 -18.26 -22.68
N LYS A 446 -47.57 -19.09 -21.83
CA LYS A 446 -48.73 -19.91 -22.19
C LYS A 446 -49.89 -19.58 -21.27
N LYS A 447 -50.99 -19.28 -21.98
CA LYS A 447 -52.33 -18.98 -21.50
C LYS A 447 -52.91 -20.06 -20.61
N SER A 448 -53.63 -19.64 -19.57
CA SER A 448 -54.99 -20.16 -19.35
C SER A 448 -55.77 -19.13 -18.52
N ALA A 449 -57.00 -18.95 -18.94
CA ALA A 449 -57.95 -17.94 -18.44
C ALA A 449 -58.74 -18.42 -17.21
N SER A 450 -59.14 -17.49 -16.37
CA SER A 450 -60.57 -17.27 -16.01
C SER A 450 -60.73 -16.20 -14.94
N LYS A 451 -61.46 -15.19 -15.28
CA LYS A 451 -62.64 -14.55 -14.67
C LYS A 451 -62.63 -14.04 -13.21
N ALA A 452 -62.95 -12.77 -13.20
CA ALA A 452 -63.89 -12.06 -12.32
C ALA A 452 -63.35 -11.16 -11.19
N ALA A 453 -63.56 -9.87 -11.39
CA ALA A 453 -63.63 -8.81 -10.40
C ALA A 453 -64.97 -8.92 -9.61
N PRO A 454 -65.35 -8.04 -8.63
CA PRO A 454 -64.92 -6.67 -8.43
C PRO A 454 -64.75 -6.18 -6.94
N ALA A 455 -64.14 -5.00 -6.84
CA ALA A 455 -64.35 -3.88 -5.95
C ALA A 455 -64.79 -4.06 -4.47
N SER A 456 -64.03 -3.39 -3.59
CA SER A 456 -64.68 -2.38 -2.71
C SER A 456 -63.63 -1.43 -2.10
N LYS A 457 -64.06 -0.17 -2.00
CA LYS A 457 -63.43 1.01 -1.35
C LYS A 457 -63.55 0.93 0.15
N ALA A 458 -62.60 1.55 0.87
CA ALA A 458 -62.78 2.39 2.07
C ALA A 458 -61.40 2.87 2.51
N THR A 459 -61.13 4.08 2.43
CA THR A 459 -61.13 5.32 3.25
C THR A 459 -60.91 5.14 4.74
N SER A 460 -60.02 5.98 5.19
CA SER A 460 -59.87 6.76 6.42
C SER A 460 -58.63 6.47 7.22
N GLU A 461 -57.87 7.48 7.41
CA GLU A 461 -57.72 8.55 8.38
C GLU A 461 -56.61 8.29 9.41
N GLN A 462 -55.71 9.20 9.37
CA GLN A 462 -54.95 9.90 10.43
C GLN A 462 -54.98 9.33 11.83
N THR A 463 -53.81 9.17 12.44
CA THR A 463 -53.49 9.91 13.68
C THR A 463 -51.99 9.74 14.04
N ALA A 464 -51.34 10.87 14.23
CA ALA A 464 -50.07 10.99 14.95
C ALA A 464 -50.33 11.04 16.47
N PRO A 465 -49.42 10.68 17.30
CA PRO A 465 -49.34 11.33 18.61
C PRO A 465 -47.96 11.99 18.87
N LYS A 466 -48.15 13.09 19.56
CA LYS A 466 -47.26 14.13 20.03
C LYS A 466 -46.15 13.65 20.95
N SER A 467 -45.08 14.42 20.88
CA SER A 467 -43.98 14.62 21.81
C SER A 467 -44.34 14.60 23.31
N VAL A 468 -43.45 13.95 24.08
CA VAL A 468 -43.25 14.32 25.49
C VAL A 468 -41.74 14.45 25.72
N ALA A 469 -41.34 15.68 25.93
CA ALA A 469 -40.02 16.05 26.45
C ALA A 469 -39.96 15.67 27.94
N LYS A 470 -38.90 15.04 28.36
CA LYS A 470 -38.48 14.99 29.76
C LYS A 470 -37.03 15.41 29.88
N THR A 471 -36.88 16.62 30.38
CA THR A 471 -35.68 17.23 30.95
C THR A 471 -35.16 16.36 32.11
N ILE A 472 -33.88 16.01 32.08
CA ILE A 472 -33.17 15.54 33.27
C ILE A 472 -31.89 16.35 33.42
N GLU A 473 -31.81 16.96 34.63
CA GLU A 473 -30.81 17.90 35.08
C GLU A 473 -29.42 17.24 35.27
N THR A 474 -28.39 18.04 34.98
CA THR A 474 -26.98 17.81 35.32
C THR A 474 -26.74 17.99 36.82
N PRO A 475 -25.90 17.15 37.47
CA PRO A 475 -25.33 17.50 38.75
C PRO A 475 -23.91 18.09 38.60
N LYS A 476 -23.73 19.17 39.36
CA LYS A 476 -22.54 20.01 39.48
C LYS A 476 -21.31 19.27 40.00
N ALA A 477 -20.18 19.69 39.48
CA ALA A 477 -18.84 19.42 39.93
C ALA A 477 -18.62 19.78 41.43
N LYS A 478 -17.93 18.90 42.14
CA LYS A 478 -17.29 19.23 43.44
C LYS A 478 -15.80 19.26 43.28
N GLU A 479 -15.23 20.44 43.51
CA GLU A 479 -13.79 20.66 43.74
C GLU A 479 -13.30 19.82 44.92
N VAL A 480 -12.14 19.17 44.74
CA VAL A 480 -11.33 18.66 45.86
C VAL A 480 -9.94 19.28 45.77
N LYS A 481 -9.61 20.01 46.82
CA LYS A 481 -8.41 20.78 47.06
C LYS A 481 -7.18 19.89 47.21
N LYS A 482 -6.06 20.41 46.67
CA LYS A 482 -4.66 19.98 46.86
C LYS A 482 -4.28 19.79 48.32
N ALA A 483 -3.57 18.72 48.61
CA ALA A 483 -2.65 18.64 49.74
C ALA A 483 -1.25 18.20 49.23
N ALA A 484 -0.32 19.13 49.32
CA ALA A 484 1.10 18.92 49.05
C ALA A 484 1.75 18.20 50.23
N LYS A 485 2.48 17.12 49.99
CA LYS A 485 3.44 16.56 50.94
C LYS A 485 4.84 16.57 50.34
N LYS A 486 5.72 17.32 51.02
CA LYS A 486 7.17 17.40 50.81
C LYS A 486 7.83 16.07 51.12
N SER A 487 8.78 15.66 50.31
CA SER A 487 9.77 14.60 50.63
C SER A 487 11.16 15.19 50.75
N PRO A 488 12.02 14.69 51.66
CA PRO A 488 13.30 15.28 51.94
C PRO A 488 14.43 14.75 51.05
N ALA A 489 15.37 15.64 50.77
CA ALA A 489 16.59 15.37 50.04
C ALA A 489 17.54 14.41 50.81
N LYS A 490 18.09 13.41 50.12
CA LYS A 490 19.25 12.64 50.54
C LYS A 490 20.45 12.97 49.66
N LYS A 491 21.46 13.58 50.30
CA LYS A 491 22.83 13.76 49.82
C LYS A 491 23.49 12.39 49.74
N THR A 492 24.16 12.07 48.63
CA THR A 492 25.23 11.08 48.62
C THR A 492 26.42 11.57 47.82
N ALA A 493 27.56 11.37 48.44
CA ALA A 493 28.87 11.84 48.07
C ALA A 493 29.49 11.03 46.93
N ALA A 494 30.39 11.68 46.18
CA ALA A 494 31.27 11.08 45.19
C ALA A 494 32.41 10.28 45.86
N PRO A 495 32.95 9.24 45.26
CA PRO A 495 34.27 8.74 45.55
C PRO A 495 35.31 9.10 44.52
N LYS A 496 36.47 9.40 45.04
CA LYS A 496 37.69 9.87 44.39
C LYS A 496 38.36 8.80 43.53
N THR A 497 38.99 9.30 42.46
CA THR A 497 40.04 8.67 41.67
C THR A 497 41.17 8.02 42.46
N ALA A 498 41.63 6.86 41.99
CA ALA A 498 43.00 6.39 42.21
C ALA A 498 43.52 5.68 40.97
N ALA A 499 44.51 6.30 40.35
CA ALA A 499 45.38 5.70 39.34
C ALA A 499 46.39 4.77 40.00
N LYS A 500 46.71 3.63 39.34
CA LYS A 500 48.07 3.05 39.37
C LYS A 500 48.29 2.09 38.19
N LYS A 501 49.34 2.46 37.45
CA LYS A 501 50.22 1.71 36.57
C LYS A 501 50.36 0.19 36.83
N LYS A 502 50.23 -0.62 35.77
CA LYS A 502 51.35 -1.31 35.11
C LYS A 502 50.94 -1.70 33.73
#